data_0feb4ccc9e32593d02e2f0a7912c5f99
#
_entry.id   0feb4ccc9e32593d02e2f0a7912c5f99
#
_cell.length_a   1.000
_cell.length_b   1.000
_cell.length_c   1.000
_cell.angle_alpha   90.00
_cell.angle_beta   90.00
_cell.angle_gamma   90.00
#
_symmetry.space_group_name_H-M   'P 1'
#
loop_
_entity.id
_entity.type
_entity.pdbx_description
1 polymer ?
#
loop_
_entity_poly.entity_id
_entity_poly.type
_entity_poly.pdbx_seq_one_letter_code
_entity_poly.pdbx_strand_id
1 'polypeptide(L)'
;WDKKLRRLMHYFESDSQLQDILITGGDALMSQNATLHKILDAVYKLAVRKRKANETRPDGAKYAELQRVRLGSRLLAYLPMRINDELIAILKEFKEKASEAGVKQFIMQTHFQSPLEVTPQAREAIKAVLSAGWTITNQLVYTVAASRRGHTAKLRQVLNSVGVVCYYTFS
;
A
#
# COMPACT_ATOMS: atom_id res chain seq x y z
N TRP A 1 12.08 -12.27 -14.67
CA TRP A 1 11.26 -11.60 -13.66
C TRP A 1 10.19 -12.53 -13.11
N ASP A 2 9.41 -13.22 -13.94
CA ASP A 2 8.32 -14.13 -13.55
C ASP A 2 8.78 -15.32 -12.70
N LYS A 3 9.97 -15.87 -12.99
CA LYS A 3 10.56 -16.93 -12.18
C LYS A 3 10.88 -16.45 -10.76
N LYS A 4 11.38 -15.21 -10.61
CA LYS A 4 11.66 -14.63 -9.30
C LYS A 4 10.37 -14.38 -8.51
N LEU A 5 9.34 -13.82 -9.15
CA LEU A 5 8.04 -13.58 -8.52
C LEU A 5 7.40 -14.89 -8.05
N ARG A 6 7.40 -15.94 -8.88
CA ARG A 6 6.88 -17.26 -8.50
C ARG A 6 7.60 -17.87 -7.31
N ARG A 7 8.95 -17.76 -7.29
CA ARG A 7 9.74 -18.26 -6.15
C ARG A 7 9.44 -17.49 -4.86
N LEU A 8 9.28 -16.17 -4.96
CA LEU A 8 8.91 -15.32 -3.83
C LEU A 8 7.51 -15.68 -3.30
N MET A 9 6.53 -15.86 -4.18
CA MET A 9 5.18 -16.25 -3.78
C MET A 9 5.16 -17.63 -3.15
N HIS A 10 5.95 -18.59 -3.64
CA HIS A 10 6.07 -19.89 -3.02
C HIS A 10 6.69 -19.82 -1.62
N TYR A 11 7.74 -19.01 -1.45
CA TYR A 11 8.33 -18.75 -0.13
C TYR A 11 7.29 -18.17 0.83
N PHE A 12 6.54 -17.15 0.41
CA PHE A 12 5.48 -16.55 1.23
C PHE A 12 4.33 -17.51 1.55
N GLU A 13 4.03 -18.43 0.66
CA GLU A 13 3.02 -19.47 0.88
C GLU A 13 3.45 -20.47 1.96
N SER A 14 4.74 -20.80 2.02
CA SER A 14 5.31 -21.70 3.03
C SER A 14 5.53 -21.05 4.38
N ASP A 15 5.52 -19.73 4.47
CA ASP A 15 5.67 -19.00 5.73
C ASP A 15 4.38 -19.06 6.55
N SER A 16 4.45 -19.71 7.73
CA SER A 16 3.30 -19.90 8.62
C SER A 16 2.88 -18.63 9.35
N GLN A 17 3.71 -17.58 9.38
CA GLN A 17 3.46 -16.35 10.14
C GLN A 17 3.11 -15.15 9.26
N LEU A 18 3.24 -15.24 7.95
CA LEU A 18 3.04 -14.13 7.03
C LEU A 18 1.59 -13.65 7.01
N GLN A 19 1.37 -12.42 7.46
CA GLN A 19 0.08 -11.73 7.46
C GLN A 19 0.08 -10.40 6.71
N ASP A 20 1.26 -9.85 6.43
CA ASP A 20 1.45 -8.50 5.90
C ASP A 20 2.48 -8.49 4.78
N ILE A 21 2.13 -7.90 3.64
CA ILE A 21 3.04 -7.73 2.52
C ILE A 21 3.16 -6.24 2.20
N LEU A 22 4.38 -5.73 2.23
CA LEU A 22 4.72 -4.41 1.73
C LEU A 22 5.38 -4.52 0.35
N ILE A 23 4.73 -3.98 -0.67
CA ILE A 23 5.28 -3.85 -2.01
C ILE A 23 5.99 -2.49 -2.07
N THR A 24 7.30 -2.54 -2.24
CA THR A 24 8.20 -1.39 -2.32
C THR A 24 9.38 -1.75 -3.23
N GLY A 25 10.52 -1.08 -3.08
CA GLY A 25 11.71 -1.37 -3.89
C GLY A 25 12.01 -0.24 -4.85
N GLY A 26 12.58 0.85 -4.33
CA GLY A 26 12.61 2.16 -4.91
C GLY A 26 11.28 2.85 -4.65
N ASP A 27 10.32 2.70 -5.54
CA ASP A 27 8.94 3.16 -5.36
C ASP A 27 7.99 2.19 -6.09
N ALA A 28 6.97 1.70 -5.42
CA ALA A 28 6.06 0.70 -6.00
C ALA A 28 5.34 1.22 -7.26
N LEU A 29 4.99 2.51 -7.28
CA LEU A 29 4.24 3.11 -8.38
C LEU A 29 5.11 3.59 -9.55
N MET A 30 6.45 3.49 -9.45
CA MET A 30 7.36 3.68 -10.59
C MET A 30 7.27 2.52 -11.60
N SER A 31 6.75 1.39 -11.19
CA SER A 31 6.47 0.28 -12.09
C SER A 31 5.36 0.64 -13.08
N GLN A 32 5.42 0.06 -14.28
CA GLN A 32 4.31 0.15 -15.23
C GLN A 32 3.05 -0.49 -14.65
N ASN A 33 1.88 -0.01 -15.04
CA ASN A 33 0.58 -0.52 -14.56
C ASN A 33 0.44 -2.04 -14.78
N ALA A 34 0.83 -2.53 -15.95
CA ALA A 34 0.81 -3.97 -16.25
C ALA A 34 1.69 -4.80 -15.30
N THR A 35 2.85 -4.26 -14.90
CA THR A 35 3.74 -4.92 -13.94
C THR A 35 3.13 -4.91 -12.53
N LEU A 36 2.59 -3.79 -12.10
CA LEU A 36 1.93 -3.68 -10.79
C LEU A 36 0.71 -4.59 -10.72
N HIS A 37 -0.13 -4.60 -11.75
CA HIS A 37 -1.27 -5.51 -11.86
C HIS A 37 -0.85 -6.98 -11.70
N LYS A 38 0.23 -7.39 -12.37
CA LYS A 38 0.77 -8.74 -12.28
C LYS A 38 1.27 -9.10 -10.87
N ILE A 39 1.90 -8.13 -10.17
CA ILE A 39 2.31 -8.33 -8.77
C ILE A 39 1.10 -8.50 -7.87
N LEU A 40 0.12 -7.62 -7.99
CA LEU A 40 -1.10 -7.65 -7.19
C LEU A 40 -1.91 -8.94 -7.45
N ASP A 41 -2.02 -9.39 -8.70
CA ASP A 41 -2.65 -10.66 -9.04
C ASP A 41 -1.93 -11.87 -8.40
N ALA A 42 -0.59 -11.84 -8.36
CA ALA A 42 0.19 -12.87 -7.67
C ALA A 42 -0.05 -12.87 -6.16
N VAL A 43 -0.18 -11.70 -5.54
CA VAL A 43 -0.51 -11.53 -4.11
C VAL A 43 -1.94 -12.00 -3.82
N TYR A 44 -2.90 -11.68 -4.68
CA TYR A 44 -4.26 -12.18 -4.57
C TYR A 44 -4.29 -13.72 -4.61
N LYS A 45 -3.64 -14.33 -5.61
CA LYS A 45 -3.53 -15.79 -5.73
C LYS A 45 -2.86 -16.44 -4.52
N LEU A 46 -1.88 -15.78 -3.92
CA LEU A 46 -1.26 -16.20 -2.65
C LEU A 46 -2.28 -16.21 -1.51
N ALA A 47 -3.07 -15.14 -1.35
CA ALA A 47 -4.10 -15.06 -0.31
C ALA A 47 -5.12 -16.21 -0.45
N VAL A 48 -5.61 -16.45 -1.66
CA VAL A 48 -6.54 -17.57 -1.96
C VAL A 48 -5.93 -18.91 -1.59
N ARG A 49 -4.67 -19.18 -2.01
CA ARG A 49 -4.00 -20.46 -1.72
C ARG A 49 -3.77 -20.69 -0.24
N LYS A 50 -3.31 -19.67 0.50
CA LYS A 50 -3.10 -19.77 1.96
C LYS A 50 -4.42 -20.09 2.68
N ARG A 51 -5.50 -19.42 2.32
CA ARG A 51 -6.82 -19.65 2.89
C ARG A 51 -7.33 -21.07 2.57
N LYS A 52 -7.29 -21.47 1.31
CA LYS A 52 -7.73 -22.80 0.88
C LYS A 52 -6.92 -23.92 1.56
N ALA A 53 -5.61 -23.75 1.71
CA ALA A 53 -4.76 -24.72 2.40
C ALA A 53 -5.14 -24.86 3.89
N ASN A 54 -5.65 -23.81 4.53
CA ASN A 54 -6.11 -23.87 5.91
C ASN A 54 -7.42 -24.63 6.10
N GLU A 55 -8.22 -24.82 5.06
CA GLU A 55 -9.47 -25.60 5.14
C GLU A 55 -9.19 -27.07 5.49
N THR A 56 -8.04 -27.59 5.07
CA THR A 56 -7.64 -29.00 5.32
C THR A 56 -6.70 -29.16 6.50
N ARG A 57 -6.19 -28.08 7.09
CA ARG A 57 -5.28 -28.11 8.24
C ARG A 57 -6.07 -28.22 9.54
N PRO A 58 -5.63 -29.08 10.49
CA PRO A 58 -6.24 -29.12 11.81
C PRO A 58 -6.03 -27.82 12.58
N ASP A 59 -6.91 -27.54 13.52
CA ASP A 59 -6.76 -26.38 14.43
C ASP A 59 -5.44 -26.50 15.19
N GLY A 60 -4.71 -25.38 15.27
CA GLY A 60 -3.36 -25.32 15.85
C GLY A 60 -2.23 -25.53 14.82
N ALA A 61 -2.50 -26.09 13.63
CA ALA A 61 -1.54 -26.19 12.52
C ALA A 61 -1.86 -25.24 11.35
N LYS A 62 -2.89 -24.40 11.48
CA LYS A 62 -3.25 -23.42 10.46
C LYS A 62 -2.18 -22.33 10.38
N TYR A 63 -1.88 -21.94 9.15
CA TYR A 63 -0.97 -20.82 8.89
C TYR A 63 -1.71 -19.50 8.98
N ALA A 64 -0.98 -18.44 9.32
CA ALA A 64 -1.51 -17.10 9.22
C ALA A 64 -1.96 -16.79 7.78
N GLU A 65 -3.14 -16.22 7.64
CA GLU A 65 -3.68 -15.76 6.36
C GLU A 65 -3.26 -14.30 6.12
N LEU A 66 -3.18 -13.92 4.85
CA LEU A 66 -2.83 -12.56 4.48
C LEU A 66 -3.94 -11.58 4.91
N GLN A 67 -3.62 -10.67 5.82
CA GLN A 67 -4.55 -9.69 6.37
C GLN A 67 -4.34 -8.29 5.81
N ARG A 68 -3.10 -7.95 5.41
CA ARG A 68 -2.70 -6.61 5.03
C ARG A 68 -1.85 -6.61 3.77
N VAL A 69 -2.16 -5.70 2.85
CA VAL A 69 -1.32 -5.40 1.70
C VAL A 69 -1.03 -3.91 1.67
N ARG A 70 0.24 -3.56 1.52
CA ARG A 70 0.73 -2.18 1.52
C ARG A 70 1.51 -1.89 0.24
N LEU A 71 1.31 -0.70 -0.31
CA LEU A 71 2.12 -0.13 -1.38
C LEU A 71 2.89 1.06 -0.83
N GLY A 72 4.22 1.03 -0.93
CA GLY A 72 5.07 2.15 -0.53
C GLY A 72 5.35 3.06 -1.72
N SER A 73 4.91 4.32 -1.67
CA SER A 73 5.13 5.28 -2.75
C SER A 73 5.22 6.71 -2.26
N ARG A 74 6.14 7.46 -2.84
CA ARG A 74 6.26 8.91 -2.67
C ARG A 74 5.60 9.71 -3.80
N LEU A 75 5.05 9.04 -4.80
CA LEU A 75 4.57 9.69 -6.03
C LEU A 75 3.31 10.53 -5.80
N LEU A 76 2.51 10.27 -4.75
CA LEU A 76 1.41 11.17 -4.40
C LEU A 76 1.90 12.60 -4.10
N ALA A 77 3.12 12.74 -3.57
CA ALA A 77 3.74 14.04 -3.31
C ALA A 77 4.52 14.58 -4.53
N TYR A 78 5.32 13.73 -5.19
CA TYR A 78 6.29 14.19 -6.18
C TYR A 78 5.81 14.12 -7.63
N LEU A 79 4.93 13.18 -7.93
CA LEU A 79 4.39 12.96 -9.28
C LEU A 79 2.92 12.51 -9.20
N PRO A 80 2.02 13.33 -8.67
CA PRO A 80 0.62 12.94 -8.47
C PRO A 80 -0.09 12.54 -9.76
N MET A 81 0.36 13.03 -10.93
CA MET A 81 -0.16 12.64 -12.25
C MET A 81 0.06 11.17 -12.59
N ARG A 82 0.93 10.47 -11.85
CA ARG A 82 1.10 9.02 -11.97
C ARG A 82 -0.16 8.26 -11.52
N ILE A 83 -0.98 8.87 -10.69
CA ILE A 83 -2.23 8.32 -10.20
C ILE A 83 -3.31 8.58 -11.25
N ASN A 84 -3.33 7.75 -12.28
CA ASN A 84 -4.27 7.82 -13.38
C ASN A 84 -5.42 6.82 -13.23
N ASP A 85 -6.44 6.94 -14.08
CA ASP A 85 -7.66 6.12 -14.01
C ASP A 85 -7.36 4.61 -14.15
N GLU A 86 -6.40 4.23 -15.01
CA GLU A 86 -5.99 2.84 -15.16
C GLU A 86 -5.40 2.27 -13.86
N LEU A 87 -4.53 3.03 -13.18
CA LEU A 87 -4.00 2.63 -11.89
C LEU A 87 -5.10 2.49 -10.84
N ILE A 88 -6.02 3.44 -10.79
CA ILE A 88 -7.16 3.42 -9.85
C ILE A 88 -8.05 2.19 -10.12
N ALA A 89 -8.31 1.87 -11.37
CA ALA A 89 -9.06 0.66 -11.73
C ALA A 89 -8.37 -0.63 -11.23
N ILE A 90 -7.04 -0.73 -11.40
CA ILE A 90 -6.24 -1.85 -10.89
C ILE A 90 -6.31 -1.96 -9.36
N LEU A 91 -6.18 -0.84 -8.65
CA LEU A 91 -6.23 -0.82 -7.19
C LEU A 91 -7.62 -1.23 -6.67
N LYS A 92 -8.68 -0.78 -7.32
CA LYS A 92 -10.07 -1.11 -6.98
C LYS A 92 -10.36 -2.59 -7.23
N GLU A 93 -10.04 -3.09 -8.42
CA GLU A 93 -10.18 -4.50 -8.77
C GLU A 93 -9.46 -5.42 -7.79
N PHE A 94 -8.19 -5.10 -7.49
CA PHE A 94 -7.41 -5.88 -6.53
C PHE A 94 -8.05 -5.88 -5.14
N LYS A 95 -8.49 -4.70 -4.65
CA LYS A 95 -9.15 -4.61 -3.34
C LYS A 95 -10.41 -5.47 -3.28
N GLU A 96 -11.26 -5.42 -4.29
CA GLU A 96 -12.49 -6.21 -4.35
C GLU A 96 -12.17 -7.72 -4.26
N LYS A 97 -11.34 -8.23 -5.16
CA LYS A 97 -10.94 -9.65 -5.20
C LYS A 97 -10.23 -10.11 -3.92
N ALA A 98 -9.27 -9.32 -3.42
CA ALA A 98 -8.50 -9.69 -2.25
C ALA A 98 -9.32 -9.60 -0.95
N SER A 99 -10.32 -8.74 -0.88
CA SER A 99 -11.27 -8.70 0.25
C SER A 99 -12.07 -10.00 0.35
N GLU A 100 -12.53 -10.54 -0.78
CA GLU A 100 -13.22 -11.83 -0.84
C GLU A 100 -12.29 -12.98 -0.41
N ALA A 101 -10.99 -12.88 -0.72
CA ALA A 101 -9.97 -13.83 -0.28
C ALA A 101 -9.55 -13.66 1.19
N GLY A 102 -10.13 -12.70 1.94
CA GLY A 102 -9.92 -12.52 3.37
C GLY A 102 -8.99 -11.37 3.75
N VAL A 103 -8.37 -10.67 2.81
CA VAL A 103 -7.53 -9.50 3.10
C VAL A 103 -8.40 -8.36 3.63
N LYS A 104 -7.99 -7.73 4.75
CA LYS A 104 -8.78 -6.72 5.46
C LYS A 104 -8.25 -5.30 5.28
N GLN A 105 -6.95 -5.14 5.06
CA GLN A 105 -6.31 -3.83 5.05
C GLN A 105 -5.54 -3.60 3.75
N PHE A 106 -5.86 -2.50 3.08
CA PHE A 106 -5.25 -2.04 1.84
C PHE A 106 -4.70 -0.65 2.09
N ILE A 107 -3.37 -0.50 2.13
CA ILE A 107 -2.72 0.72 2.59
C ILE A 107 -1.74 1.24 1.55
N MET A 108 -1.90 2.51 1.17
CA MET A 108 -0.90 3.28 0.46
C MET A 108 -0.06 4.02 1.49
N GLN A 109 1.19 3.60 1.69
CA GLN A 109 2.14 4.29 2.54
C GLN A 109 2.86 5.37 1.75
N THR A 110 2.73 6.62 2.18
CA THR A 110 3.33 7.76 1.50
C THR A 110 4.24 8.57 2.42
N HIS A 111 4.97 9.51 1.85
CA HIS A 111 5.95 10.35 2.53
C HIS A 111 5.80 11.81 2.11
N PHE A 112 4.79 12.50 2.62
CA PHE A 112 4.75 13.96 2.58
C PHE A 112 5.63 14.52 3.68
N GLN A 113 6.53 15.44 3.32
CA GLN A 113 7.47 16.08 4.23
C GLN A 113 7.06 17.52 4.56
N SER A 114 6.29 18.16 3.68
CA SER A 114 5.89 19.55 3.80
C SER A 114 4.40 19.75 3.45
N PRO A 115 3.71 20.68 4.12
CA PRO A 115 2.37 21.11 3.70
C PRO A 115 2.30 21.58 2.24
N LEU A 116 3.39 22.10 1.70
CA LEU A 116 3.48 22.59 0.32
C LEU A 116 3.44 21.48 -0.73
N GLU A 117 3.76 20.26 -0.34
CA GLU A 117 3.65 19.08 -1.23
C GLU A 117 2.19 18.64 -1.45
N VAL A 118 1.25 19.09 -0.60
CA VAL A 118 -0.17 18.80 -0.73
C VAL A 118 -0.80 19.80 -1.73
N THR A 119 -0.30 19.75 -2.95
CA THR A 119 -0.77 20.54 -4.09
C THR A 119 -2.20 20.19 -4.50
N PRO A 120 -2.89 21.00 -5.34
CA PRO A 120 -4.18 20.61 -5.90
C PRO A 120 -4.16 19.24 -6.58
N GLN A 121 -3.12 18.95 -7.36
CA GLN A 121 -2.94 17.66 -8.04
C GLN A 121 -2.73 16.50 -7.05
N ALA A 122 -1.95 16.74 -5.98
CA ALA A 122 -1.79 15.74 -4.92
C ALA A 122 -3.12 15.46 -4.19
N ARG A 123 -3.96 16.48 -3.98
CA ARG A 123 -5.30 16.31 -3.39
C ARG A 123 -6.22 15.45 -4.26
N GLU A 124 -6.21 15.66 -5.57
CA GLU A 124 -6.97 14.82 -6.51
C GLU A 124 -6.46 13.38 -6.52
N ALA A 125 -5.13 13.17 -6.53
CA ALA A 125 -4.53 11.85 -6.44
C ALA A 125 -4.89 11.13 -5.13
N ILE A 126 -4.84 11.82 -3.99
CA ILE A 126 -5.27 11.31 -2.69
C ILE A 126 -6.75 10.90 -2.74
N LYS A 127 -7.62 11.78 -3.23
CA LYS A 127 -9.05 11.51 -3.37
C LYS A 127 -9.32 10.28 -4.25
N ALA A 128 -8.61 10.13 -5.36
CA ALA A 128 -8.73 8.99 -6.26
C ALA A 128 -8.34 7.67 -5.56
N VAL A 129 -7.22 7.64 -4.83
CA VAL A 129 -6.79 6.44 -4.08
C VAL A 129 -7.78 6.10 -2.96
N LEU A 130 -8.29 7.09 -2.23
CA LEU A 130 -9.33 6.88 -1.20
C LEU A 130 -10.63 6.34 -1.83
N SER A 131 -11.02 6.84 -3.01
CA SER A 131 -12.21 6.36 -3.73
C SER A 131 -12.09 4.90 -4.20
N ALA A 132 -10.87 4.41 -4.42
CA ALA A 132 -10.59 3.00 -4.67
C ALA A 132 -10.69 2.13 -3.40
N GLY A 133 -10.98 2.75 -2.25
CA GLY A 133 -11.16 2.08 -0.95
C GLY A 133 -9.85 1.72 -0.25
N TRP A 134 -8.74 2.35 -0.63
CA TRP A 134 -7.46 2.22 0.05
C TRP A 134 -7.31 3.27 1.15
N THR A 135 -6.70 2.90 2.25
CA THR A 135 -6.29 3.85 3.29
C THR A 135 -4.93 4.43 2.93
N ILE A 136 -4.76 5.74 3.15
CA ILE A 136 -3.46 6.38 2.93
C ILE A 136 -2.85 6.72 4.28
N THR A 137 -1.61 6.29 4.50
CA THR A 137 -0.84 6.58 5.70
C THR A 137 0.40 7.39 5.35
N ASN A 138 0.73 8.39 6.12
CA ASN A 138 1.95 9.18 5.94
C ASN A 138 3.02 8.80 6.95
N GLN A 139 4.22 8.57 6.45
CA GLN A 139 5.45 8.47 7.24
C GLN A 139 6.23 9.77 7.10
N LEU A 140 6.53 10.41 8.20
CA LEU A 140 7.35 11.62 8.23
C LEU A 140 8.76 11.27 8.68
N VAL A 141 9.76 11.75 7.93
CA VAL A 141 11.16 11.73 8.35
C VAL A 141 11.55 13.14 8.79
N TYR A 142 12.07 13.28 9.99
CA TYR A 142 12.59 14.57 10.44
C TYR A 142 13.83 14.95 9.65
N THR A 143 13.76 16.10 9.02
CA THR A 143 14.88 16.80 8.40
C THR A 143 14.99 18.19 9.02
N VAL A 144 16.07 18.89 8.82
CA VAL A 144 16.21 20.28 9.29
C VAL A 144 15.04 21.14 8.82
N ALA A 145 14.60 21.00 7.57
CA ALA A 145 13.46 21.72 7.02
C ALA A 145 12.13 21.31 7.65
N ALA A 146 11.90 20.01 7.83
CA ALA A 146 10.66 19.46 8.40
C ALA A 146 10.55 19.65 9.93
N SER A 147 11.66 19.97 10.59
CA SER A 147 11.71 20.17 12.04
C SER A 147 11.49 21.62 12.48
N ARG A 148 11.20 22.54 11.55
CA ARG A 148 10.91 23.94 11.89
C ARG A 148 9.66 24.03 12.76
N ARG A 149 9.65 24.99 13.68
CA ARG A 149 8.54 25.23 14.62
C ARG A 149 7.20 25.35 13.85
N GLY A 150 6.22 24.59 14.26
CA GLY A 150 4.88 24.57 13.67
C GLY A 150 4.75 23.81 12.34
N HIS A 151 5.85 23.45 11.68
CA HIS A 151 5.83 22.78 10.38
C HIS A 151 5.12 21.43 10.43
N THR A 152 5.52 20.55 11.35
CA THR A 152 4.91 19.23 11.52
C THR A 152 3.43 19.32 11.90
N ALA A 153 3.08 20.27 12.78
CA ALA A 153 1.68 20.48 13.17
C ALA A 153 0.83 20.88 11.95
N LYS A 154 1.33 21.83 11.14
CA LYS A 154 0.65 22.25 9.91
C LYS A 154 0.54 21.12 8.89
N LEU A 155 1.60 20.34 8.69
CA LEU A 155 1.56 19.18 7.79
C LEU A 155 0.49 18.19 8.22
N ARG A 156 0.44 17.83 9.50
CA ARG A 156 -0.57 16.91 10.04
C ARG A 156 -1.99 17.43 9.86
N GLN A 157 -2.23 18.72 10.10
CA GLN A 157 -3.53 19.35 9.88
C GLN A 157 -3.97 19.24 8.41
N VAL A 158 -3.06 19.55 7.47
CA VAL A 158 -3.33 19.51 6.03
C VAL A 158 -3.58 18.08 5.57
N LEU A 159 -2.76 17.11 6.00
CA LEU A 159 -2.91 15.71 5.65
C LEU A 159 -4.24 15.12 6.19
N ASN A 160 -4.56 15.41 7.45
CA ASN A 160 -5.84 14.96 8.04
C ASN A 160 -7.04 15.56 7.30
N SER A 161 -6.96 16.82 6.85
CA SER A 161 -8.05 17.47 6.10
C SER A 161 -8.34 16.84 4.74
N VAL A 162 -7.41 16.06 4.20
CA VAL A 162 -7.57 15.32 2.92
C VAL A 162 -7.71 13.80 3.12
N GLY A 163 -7.87 13.33 4.36
CA GLY A 163 -8.12 11.93 4.67
C GLY A 163 -6.87 11.04 4.76
N VAL A 164 -5.68 11.66 4.89
CA VAL A 164 -4.41 10.93 5.06
C VAL A 164 -4.11 10.77 6.56
N VAL A 165 -3.88 9.54 6.98
CA VAL A 165 -3.54 9.20 8.38
C VAL A 165 -2.06 9.45 8.63
N CYS A 166 -1.73 10.31 9.61
CA CYS A 166 -0.37 10.53 10.05
C CYS A 166 0.08 9.38 10.96
N TYR A 167 0.75 8.38 10.35
CA TYR A 167 0.98 7.09 10.99
C TYR A 167 2.30 7.02 11.75
N TYR A 168 3.41 7.43 11.16
CA TYR A 168 4.74 7.22 11.72
C TYR A 168 5.65 8.44 11.54
N THR A 169 6.57 8.61 12.49
CA THR A 169 7.59 9.65 12.43
C THR A 169 8.94 9.03 12.75
N PHE A 170 9.92 9.23 11.88
CA PHE A 170 11.31 8.82 12.06
C PHE A 170 12.17 10.01 12.45
N SER A 171 13.07 9.81 13.39
CA SER A 171 14.09 10.78 13.84
C SER A 171 15.47 10.27 13.50
#